data_0cfba0a7453a344afaf0c6a5a66935e9
#
_entry.id   0cfba0a7453a344afaf0c6a5a66935e9
#
_cell.length_a   1.000
_cell.length_b   1.000
_cell.length_c   1.000
_cell.angle_alpha   90.00
_cell.angle_beta   90.00
_cell.angle_gamma   90.00
#
_symmetry.space_group_name_H-M   'P 1'
#
loop_
_entity.id
_entity.type
_entity.pdbx_description
1 polymer ?
#
loop_
_entity_poly.entity_id
_entity_poly.type
_entity_poly.pdbx_seq_one_letter_code
_entity_poly.pdbx_strand_id
1 'polypeptide(L)'
;EYVTIGKELRNSDHGLIFLLPIKEHLEYVKYAKTRIKNLACMTVCETESVHEDYGLIMNEFKKVAVPSEFCKKVLSRQFPDNEFYVIHAHIPQPKEKPYTFYHIGNIMDPRKNFKRVIEAFARLNEENTRLVVKATCGQEIIIQFPRVEVINKMLNIEEMDDLHNRVDCYVNFSKSEGVGMGAVEAAMRDKPVIITNYGGAPEYIKTPYTIDCELQELENDDFLFKKGMVWGEPNFDQLLEFMKHAYDNRVRYMNHDYTKKLVGRKNVLEEFVVNVVGKENDKTDENGSTHQ
;
A
#
# COMPACT_ATOMS: atom_id res chain seq x y z
N GLU A 1 -24.24 20.50 10.75
CA GLU A 1 -23.60 21.60 10.03
C GLU A 1 -22.51 22.19 10.89
N TYR A 2 -21.30 22.38 10.35
CA TYR A 2 -20.18 23.04 11.03
C TYR A 2 -20.14 24.50 10.63
N VAL A 3 -20.12 25.39 11.61
CA VAL A 3 -20.03 26.83 11.36
C VAL A 3 -18.84 27.39 12.14
N THR A 4 -18.00 28.17 11.45
CA THR A 4 -16.86 28.84 12.06
C THR A 4 -17.34 30.00 12.95
N ILE A 5 -16.68 30.22 14.10
CA ILE A 5 -16.92 31.36 14.99
C ILE A 5 -16.91 32.66 14.17
N GLY A 6 -17.90 33.53 14.40
CA GLY A 6 -18.06 34.77 13.66
C GLY A 6 -18.95 34.70 12.42
N LYS A 7 -19.43 33.52 12.03
CA LYS A 7 -20.42 33.36 10.98
C LYS A 7 -21.85 33.40 11.52
N GLU A 8 -22.79 33.75 10.63
CA GLU A 8 -24.20 33.77 10.99
C GLU A 8 -24.74 32.35 11.26
N LEU A 9 -25.49 32.21 12.34
CA LEU A 9 -26.06 30.93 12.79
C LEU A 9 -27.53 30.85 12.40
N ARG A 10 -27.96 29.68 11.95
CA ARG A 10 -29.39 29.34 11.81
C ARG A 10 -29.98 29.00 13.16
N ASN A 11 -31.28 29.21 13.31
CA ASN A 11 -32.00 28.74 14.51
C ASN A 11 -31.97 27.22 14.57
N SER A 12 -31.69 26.68 15.76
CA SER A 12 -31.63 25.23 16.00
C SER A 12 -32.07 24.91 17.44
N ASP A 13 -32.66 23.73 17.63
CA ASP A 13 -32.97 23.24 18.97
C ASP A 13 -31.74 22.80 19.76
N HIS A 14 -30.71 22.33 19.08
CA HIS A 14 -29.47 21.83 19.70
C HIS A 14 -28.23 22.30 18.94
N GLY A 15 -27.17 22.59 19.65
CA GLY A 15 -25.87 22.91 19.09
C GLY A 15 -24.74 22.66 20.07
N LEU A 16 -23.56 22.44 19.52
CA LEU A 16 -22.30 22.33 20.27
C LEU A 16 -21.34 23.41 19.76
N ILE A 17 -20.84 24.22 20.69
CA ILE A 17 -19.77 25.16 20.39
C ILE A 17 -18.46 24.60 20.96
N PHE A 18 -17.45 24.46 20.10
CA PHE A 18 -16.09 24.16 20.50
C PHE A 18 -15.24 25.41 20.40
N LEU A 19 -14.67 25.85 21.51
CA LEU A 19 -13.87 27.07 21.53
C LEU A 19 -12.80 27.04 22.63
N LEU A 20 -11.77 27.84 22.43
CA LEU A 20 -10.90 28.28 23.51
C LEU A 20 -11.61 29.42 24.26
N PRO A 21 -11.74 29.38 25.59
CA PRO A 21 -12.42 30.40 26.35
C PRO A 21 -11.58 31.66 26.50
N ILE A 22 -11.59 32.46 25.46
CA ILE A 22 -10.96 33.78 25.42
C ILE A 22 -12.05 34.86 25.38
N LYS A 23 -11.73 36.05 25.88
CA LYS A 23 -12.69 37.16 25.99
C LYS A 23 -13.39 37.51 24.69
N GLU A 24 -12.68 37.45 23.60
CA GLU A 24 -13.17 37.77 22.27
C GLU A 24 -14.30 36.83 21.80
N HIS A 25 -14.39 35.63 22.37
CA HIS A 25 -15.46 34.68 22.00
C HIS A 25 -16.74 34.89 22.80
N LEU A 26 -16.74 35.66 23.88
CA LEU A 26 -17.90 35.83 24.75
C LEU A 26 -19.14 36.36 24.01
N GLU A 27 -18.97 37.39 23.22
CA GLU A 27 -20.09 38.00 22.47
C GLU A 27 -20.66 37.00 21.45
N TYR A 28 -19.83 36.16 20.84
CA TYR A 28 -20.30 35.11 19.94
C TYR A 28 -21.06 34.01 20.69
N VAL A 29 -20.62 33.64 21.87
CA VAL A 29 -21.37 32.67 22.73
C VAL A 29 -22.74 33.21 23.08
N LYS A 30 -22.84 34.47 23.48
CA LYS A 30 -24.11 35.14 23.76
C LYS A 30 -25.02 35.17 22.51
N TYR A 31 -24.47 35.54 21.36
CA TYR A 31 -25.18 35.48 20.10
C TYR A 31 -25.67 34.04 19.77
N ALA A 32 -24.80 33.05 19.89
CA ALA A 32 -25.15 31.65 19.63
C ALA A 32 -26.33 31.18 20.50
N LYS A 33 -26.40 31.58 21.77
CA LYS A 33 -27.51 31.29 22.68
C LYS A 33 -28.84 31.92 22.24
N THR A 34 -28.82 32.99 21.48
CA THR A 34 -30.08 33.57 20.89
C THR A 34 -30.59 32.75 19.74
N ARG A 35 -29.75 31.92 19.09
CA ARG A 35 -30.07 31.11 17.92
C ARG A 35 -30.26 29.64 18.23
N ILE A 36 -29.61 29.16 19.29
CA ILE A 36 -29.57 27.74 19.63
C ILE A 36 -30.17 27.56 21.02
N LYS A 37 -31.28 26.87 21.12
CA LYS A 37 -32.06 26.71 22.36
C LYS A 37 -31.27 25.94 23.43
N ASN A 38 -30.65 24.84 23.04
CA ASN A 38 -29.79 24.00 23.91
C ASN A 38 -28.36 24.00 23.39
N LEU A 39 -27.64 25.07 23.69
CA LEU A 39 -26.25 25.21 23.33
C LEU A 39 -25.37 24.52 24.37
N ALA A 40 -24.59 23.51 23.98
CA ALA A 40 -23.54 22.91 24.77
C ALA A 40 -22.18 23.52 24.44
N CYS A 41 -21.27 23.51 25.41
CA CYS A 41 -19.89 23.96 25.21
C CYS A 41 -18.93 22.79 25.33
N MET A 42 -17.93 22.77 24.45
CA MET A 42 -16.75 21.94 24.61
C MET A 42 -15.49 22.82 24.59
N THR A 43 -14.57 22.57 25.50
CA THR A 43 -13.30 23.30 25.59
C THR A 43 -12.15 22.40 25.98
N VAL A 44 -10.94 22.92 25.93
CA VAL A 44 -9.69 22.22 26.23
C VAL A 44 -8.79 23.11 27.11
N CYS A 45 -7.95 22.50 27.93
CA CYS A 45 -6.82 23.17 28.57
C CYS A 45 -5.56 22.31 28.40
N GLU A 46 -4.41 22.96 28.36
CA GLU A 46 -3.12 22.33 28.10
C GLU A 46 -2.13 22.53 29.23
N THR A 47 -2.54 23.22 30.29
CA THR A 47 -1.73 23.57 31.45
C THR A 47 -2.44 23.24 32.76
N GLU A 48 -1.71 23.16 33.89
CA GLU A 48 -2.26 22.83 35.22
C GLU A 48 -3.15 23.94 35.82
N SER A 49 -3.24 25.09 35.14
CA SER A 49 -4.16 26.17 35.43
C SER A 49 -4.51 26.90 34.14
N VAL A 50 -5.65 27.59 34.10
CA VAL A 50 -6.07 28.35 32.92
C VAL A 50 -6.21 29.84 33.25
N HIS A 51 -6.16 30.66 32.18
CA HIS A 51 -6.30 32.10 32.28
C HIS A 51 -7.67 32.50 32.85
N GLU A 52 -7.76 33.66 33.49
CA GLU A 52 -9.02 34.17 34.08
C GLU A 52 -10.15 34.34 33.08
N ASP A 53 -9.86 34.59 31.79
CA ASP A 53 -10.84 34.67 30.71
C ASP A 53 -11.71 33.41 30.57
N TYR A 54 -11.17 32.23 30.97
CA TYR A 54 -11.98 31.01 31.00
C TYR A 54 -13.23 31.18 31.86
N GLY A 55 -13.16 31.93 32.96
CA GLY A 55 -14.28 32.21 33.83
C GLY A 55 -15.43 32.94 33.12
N LEU A 56 -15.11 33.83 32.17
CA LEU A 56 -16.13 34.56 31.41
C LEU A 56 -17.01 33.60 30.59
N ILE A 57 -16.37 32.58 29.99
CA ILE A 57 -17.07 31.58 29.18
C ILE A 57 -17.72 30.49 30.06
N MET A 58 -17.04 30.04 31.13
CA MET A 58 -17.56 29.05 32.07
C MET A 58 -18.85 29.52 32.74
N ASN A 59 -18.96 30.81 33.07
CA ASN A 59 -20.18 31.41 33.62
C ASN A 59 -21.41 31.33 32.68
N GLU A 60 -21.17 31.12 31.38
CA GLU A 60 -22.23 30.97 30.39
C GLU A 60 -22.76 29.55 30.31
N PHE A 61 -22.09 28.55 30.89
CA PHE A 61 -22.46 27.15 30.77
C PHE A 61 -22.37 26.42 32.12
N LYS A 62 -23.43 25.75 32.52
CA LYS A 62 -23.39 24.90 33.71
C LYS A 62 -22.67 23.57 33.43
N LYS A 63 -22.89 23.01 32.23
CA LYS A 63 -22.32 21.74 31.80
C LYS A 63 -21.39 21.98 30.63
N VAL A 64 -20.17 21.46 30.76
CA VAL A 64 -19.09 21.67 29.78
C VAL A 64 -18.45 20.33 29.42
N ALA A 65 -18.34 20.03 28.13
CA ALA A 65 -17.59 18.87 27.63
C ALA A 65 -16.09 19.21 27.57
N VAL A 66 -15.26 18.22 27.89
CA VAL A 66 -13.79 18.32 27.79
C VAL A 66 -13.21 17.03 27.19
N PRO A 67 -12.09 17.10 26.47
CA PRO A 67 -11.60 15.93 25.73
C PRO A 67 -10.86 14.88 26.56
N SER A 68 -10.51 15.18 27.81
CA SER A 68 -9.72 14.28 28.65
C SER A 68 -9.98 14.45 30.14
N GLU A 69 -9.63 13.42 30.92
CA GLU A 69 -9.64 13.49 32.38
C GLU A 69 -8.67 14.56 32.93
N PHE A 70 -7.57 14.83 32.22
CA PHE A 70 -6.68 15.94 32.57
C PHE A 70 -7.41 17.28 32.55
N CYS A 71 -8.07 17.60 31.43
CA CYS A 71 -8.86 18.83 31.31
C CYS A 71 -9.95 18.92 32.35
N LYS A 72 -10.67 17.83 32.62
CA LYS A 72 -11.69 17.74 33.63
C LYS A 72 -11.11 18.06 35.02
N LYS A 73 -10.02 17.42 35.40
CA LYS A 73 -9.35 17.63 36.70
C LYS A 73 -8.92 19.09 36.89
N VAL A 74 -8.29 19.70 35.91
CA VAL A 74 -7.82 21.09 35.97
C VAL A 74 -9.01 22.06 36.09
N LEU A 75 -9.98 21.94 35.19
CA LEU A 75 -11.11 22.87 35.13
C LEU A 75 -12.06 22.73 36.32
N SER A 76 -12.32 21.51 36.79
CA SER A 76 -13.16 21.30 37.97
C SER A 76 -12.54 21.91 39.25
N ARG A 77 -11.22 21.96 39.34
CA ARG A 77 -10.52 22.62 40.47
C ARG A 77 -10.67 24.14 40.42
N GLN A 78 -10.65 24.74 39.24
CA GLN A 78 -10.72 26.20 39.09
C GLN A 78 -12.17 26.72 39.00
N PHE A 79 -13.11 25.92 38.48
CA PHE A 79 -14.51 26.27 38.30
C PHE A 79 -15.41 25.21 38.94
N PRO A 80 -15.49 25.19 40.29
CA PRO A 80 -16.20 24.14 41.04
C PRO A 80 -17.73 24.17 40.84
N ASP A 81 -18.28 25.29 40.39
CA ASP A 81 -19.73 25.44 40.13
C ASP A 81 -20.16 24.85 38.79
N ASN A 82 -19.20 24.48 37.94
CA ASN A 82 -19.44 23.84 36.63
C ASN A 82 -19.36 22.32 36.73
N GLU A 83 -20.16 21.64 35.90
CA GLU A 83 -20.13 20.20 35.73
C GLU A 83 -19.35 19.85 34.46
N PHE A 84 -18.23 19.13 34.57
CA PHE A 84 -17.38 18.75 33.46
C PHE A 84 -17.54 17.28 33.10
N TYR A 85 -17.79 17.01 31.81
CA TYR A 85 -17.98 15.69 31.24
C TYR A 85 -16.87 15.38 30.25
N VAL A 86 -16.19 14.24 30.40
CA VAL A 86 -15.19 13.81 29.43
C VAL A 86 -15.89 13.22 28.21
N ILE A 87 -15.67 13.88 27.08
CA ILE A 87 -16.12 13.44 25.76
C ILE A 87 -14.88 13.40 24.86
N HIS A 88 -14.37 12.22 24.61
CA HIS A 88 -13.19 12.07 23.77
C HIS A 88 -13.42 12.59 22.35
N ALA A 89 -12.38 13.24 21.79
CA ALA A 89 -12.44 13.73 20.42
C ALA A 89 -12.62 12.56 19.44
N HIS A 90 -13.63 12.65 18.57
CA HIS A 90 -13.77 11.70 17.47
C HIS A 90 -12.76 12.02 16.39
N ILE A 91 -11.83 11.10 16.17
CA ILE A 91 -10.89 11.17 15.03
C ILE A 91 -11.40 10.18 14.00
N PRO A 92 -11.87 10.65 12.82
CA PRO A 92 -12.28 9.76 11.76
C PRO A 92 -11.17 8.79 11.41
N GLN A 93 -11.49 7.52 11.34
CA GLN A 93 -10.53 6.53 10.87
C GLN A 93 -10.15 6.87 9.42
N PRO A 94 -8.86 6.81 9.08
CA PRO A 94 -8.45 6.98 7.70
C PRO A 94 -9.18 5.94 6.84
N LYS A 95 -9.68 6.37 5.68
CA LYS A 95 -10.27 5.43 4.72
C LYS A 95 -9.23 4.39 4.38
N GLU A 96 -9.58 3.13 4.53
CA GLU A 96 -8.70 2.03 4.18
C GLU A 96 -8.37 2.10 2.69
N LYS A 97 -7.07 2.13 2.36
CA LYS A 97 -6.63 2.13 0.96
C LYS A 97 -7.03 0.80 0.33
N PRO A 98 -7.54 0.80 -0.91
CA PRO A 98 -7.78 -0.43 -1.64
C PRO A 98 -6.53 -1.31 -1.67
N TYR A 99 -6.72 -2.61 -1.51
CA TYR A 99 -5.64 -3.57 -1.70
C TYR A 99 -5.36 -3.70 -3.19
N THR A 100 -4.12 -3.43 -3.60
CA THR A 100 -3.78 -3.29 -5.01
C THR A 100 -2.87 -4.41 -5.47
N PHE A 101 -3.43 -5.32 -6.26
CA PHE A 101 -2.65 -6.26 -7.05
C PHE A 101 -2.01 -5.55 -8.25
N TYR A 102 -0.89 -6.06 -8.74
CA TYR A 102 -0.30 -5.50 -9.95
C TYR A 102 0.47 -6.52 -10.79
N HIS A 103 0.59 -6.22 -12.07
CA HIS A 103 1.33 -6.99 -13.06
C HIS A 103 2.14 -6.06 -13.96
N ILE A 104 3.37 -6.44 -14.29
CA ILE A 104 4.22 -5.74 -15.24
C ILE A 104 4.62 -6.72 -16.35
N GLY A 105 4.30 -6.42 -17.60
CA GLY A 105 4.69 -7.30 -18.69
C GLY A 105 3.99 -7.01 -20.03
N ASN A 106 4.39 -7.77 -21.05
CA ASN A 106 3.67 -7.80 -22.33
C ASN A 106 2.42 -8.66 -22.19
N ILE A 107 1.31 -8.03 -21.86
CA ILE A 107 0.04 -8.73 -21.61
C ILE A 107 -0.61 -9.32 -22.87
N MET A 108 -0.08 -9.00 -24.05
CA MET A 108 -0.51 -9.60 -25.33
C MET A 108 0.21 -10.91 -25.62
N ASP A 109 1.30 -11.20 -24.92
CA ASP A 109 2.02 -12.46 -25.02
C ASP A 109 1.20 -13.59 -24.36
N PRO A 110 0.76 -14.63 -25.13
CA PRO A 110 -0.04 -15.74 -24.59
C PRO A 110 0.66 -16.46 -23.42
N ARG A 111 1.99 -16.50 -23.43
CA ARG A 111 2.81 -17.09 -22.37
C ARG A 111 2.61 -16.38 -21.03
N LYS A 112 2.32 -15.07 -21.03
CA LYS A 112 2.04 -14.30 -19.80
C LYS A 112 0.72 -14.66 -19.15
N ASN A 113 -0.18 -15.34 -19.87
CA ASN A 113 -1.45 -15.85 -19.37
C ASN A 113 -2.32 -14.78 -18.66
N PHE A 114 -2.17 -13.52 -19.09
CA PHE A 114 -2.73 -12.36 -18.39
C PHE A 114 -4.26 -12.36 -18.37
N LYS A 115 -4.92 -12.96 -19.37
CA LYS A 115 -6.39 -13.11 -19.37
C LYS A 115 -6.89 -13.84 -18.11
N ARG A 116 -6.14 -14.84 -17.64
CA ARG A 116 -6.48 -15.58 -16.43
C ARG A 116 -6.27 -14.74 -15.16
N VAL A 117 -5.33 -13.80 -15.16
CA VAL A 117 -5.15 -12.84 -14.04
C VAL A 117 -6.38 -11.92 -13.94
N ILE A 118 -6.89 -11.41 -15.07
CA ILE A 118 -8.13 -10.63 -15.10
C ILE A 118 -9.32 -11.46 -14.62
N GLU A 119 -9.42 -12.71 -15.07
CA GLU A 119 -10.48 -13.62 -14.63
C GLU A 119 -10.43 -13.87 -13.12
N ALA A 120 -9.25 -14.14 -12.57
CA ALA A 120 -9.07 -14.32 -11.12
C ALA A 120 -9.46 -13.05 -10.34
N PHE A 121 -9.03 -11.88 -10.82
CA PHE A 121 -9.41 -10.60 -10.22
C PHE A 121 -10.94 -10.37 -10.27
N ALA A 122 -11.58 -10.73 -11.39
CA ALA A 122 -13.03 -10.66 -11.54
C ALA A 122 -13.77 -11.59 -10.56
N ARG A 123 -13.27 -12.83 -10.40
CA ARG A 123 -13.85 -13.82 -9.48
C ARG A 123 -13.61 -13.48 -8.02
N LEU A 124 -12.48 -12.85 -7.68
CA LEU A 124 -12.22 -12.33 -6.33
C LEU A 124 -13.29 -11.36 -5.89
N ASN A 125 -13.77 -10.50 -6.78
CA ASN A 125 -14.93 -9.59 -6.66
C ASN A 125 -14.99 -8.76 -5.35
N GLU A 126 -13.86 -8.42 -4.77
CA GLU A 126 -13.77 -7.61 -3.54
C GLU A 126 -13.79 -6.12 -3.89
N GLU A 127 -14.76 -5.36 -3.37
CA GLU A 127 -14.95 -3.94 -3.72
C GLU A 127 -13.74 -3.07 -3.36
N ASN A 128 -13.07 -3.39 -2.23
CA ASN A 128 -11.89 -2.65 -1.77
C ASN A 128 -10.57 -3.19 -2.35
N THR A 129 -10.61 -3.61 -3.64
CA THR A 129 -9.43 -4.05 -4.39
C THR A 129 -9.23 -3.26 -5.67
N ARG A 130 -7.99 -3.25 -6.17
CA ARG A 130 -7.61 -2.75 -7.50
C ARG A 130 -6.62 -3.69 -8.17
N LEU A 131 -6.57 -3.64 -9.50
CA LEU A 131 -5.52 -4.26 -10.29
C LEU A 131 -4.84 -3.18 -11.14
N VAL A 132 -3.54 -3.02 -10.97
CA VAL A 132 -2.71 -2.13 -11.80
C VAL A 132 -1.90 -2.96 -12.77
N VAL A 133 -1.99 -2.61 -14.04
CA VAL A 133 -1.31 -3.31 -15.14
C VAL A 133 -0.35 -2.35 -15.81
N LYS A 134 0.96 -2.56 -15.65
CA LYS A 134 1.98 -1.87 -16.43
C LYS A 134 2.25 -2.67 -17.69
N ALA A 135 1.61 -2.27 -18.79
CA ALA A 135 1.79 -2.91 -20.09
C ALA A 135 3.15 -2.52 -20.70
N THR A 136 3.86 -3.51 -21.25
CA THR A 136 5.14 -3.33 -21.97
C THR A 136 5.02 -3.68 -23.46
N CYS A 137 3.81 -3.89 -23.97
CA CYS A 137 3.53 -4.04 -25.40
C CYS A 137 3.62 -2.69 -26.12
N GLY A 138 4.07 -2.70 -27.37
CA GLY A 138 4.28 -1.50 -28.18
C GLY A 138 3.00 -0.82 -28.70
N GLN A 139 1.83 -1.18 -28.16
CA GLN A 139 0.52 -0.64 -28.53
C GLN A 139 -0.25 -0.24 -27.28
N GLU A 140 -1.18 0.70 -27.44
CA GLU A 140 -2.07 1.11 -26.36
C GLU A 140 -3.07 0.00 -26.02
N ILE A 141 -3.15 -0.35 -24.75
CA ILE A 141 -4.07 -1.35 -24.22
C ILE A 141 -5.15 -0.66 -23.41
N ILE A 142 -6.39 -1.00 -23.69
CA ILE A 142 -7.56 -0.55 -22.95
C ILE A 142 -8.26 -1.77 -22.36
N ILE A 143 -8.39 -1.80 -21.03
CA ILE A 143 -9.14 -2.83 -20.31
C ILE A 143 -10.35 -2.16 -19.66
N GLN A 144 -11.52 -2.38 -20.24
CA GLN A 144 -12.79 -1.88 -19.71
C GLN A 144 -13.32 -2.82 -18.63
N PHE A 145 -12.63 -2.85 -17.48
CA PHE A 145 -13.06 -3.63 -16.33
C PHE A 145 -13.01 -2.77 -15.07
N PRO A 146 -14.04 -2.82 -14.20
CA PRO A 146 -14.06 -2.03 -12.96
C PRO A 146 -12.81 -2.27 -12.12
N ARG A 147 -12.25 -1.17 -11.56
CA ARG A 147 -11.09 -1.22 -10.65
C ARG A 147 -9.78 -1.72 -11.30
N VAL A 148 -9.70 -1.75 -12.63
CA VAL A 148 -8.46 -2.03 -13.38
C VAL A 148 -7.90 -0.74 -13.94
N GLU A 149 -6.63 -0.45 -13.63
CA GLU A 149 -5.86 0.67 -14.18
C GLU A 149 -4.80 0.11 -15.12
N VAL A 150 -4.68 0.67 -16.33
CA VAL A 150 -3.64 0.29 -17.30
C VAL A 150 -2.66 1.45 -17.49
N ILE A 151 -1.38 1.19 -17.34
CA ILE A 151 -0.28 2.12 -17.60
C ILE A 151 0.41 1.70 -18.87
N ASN A 152 0.15 2.43 -19.97
CA ASN A 152 0.73 2.16 -21.31
C ASN A 152 2.06 2.88 -21.54
N LYS A 153 2.31 4.00 -20.87
CA LYS A 153 3.53 4.79 -21.06
C LYS A 153 4.77 4.04 -20.56
N MET A 154 5.92 4.31 -21.18
CA MET A 154 7.20 3.92 -20.60
C MET A 154 7.41 4.69 -19.29
N LEU A 155 7.85 3.98 -18.26
CA LEU A 155 8.19 4.56 -16.97
C LEU A 155 9.71 4.65 -16.84
N ASN A 156 10.21 5.76 -16.30
CA ASN A 156 11.60 5.87 -15.87
C ASN A 156 11.79 5.16 -14.51
N ILE A 157 13.00 5.17 -13.97
CA ILE A 157 13.33 4.47 -12.72
C ILE A 157 12.52 5.02 -11.54
N GLU A 158 12.39 6.34 -11.42
CA GLU A 158 11.64 6.99 -10.33
C GLU A 158 10.14 6.66 -10.42
N GLU A 159 9.56 6.73 -11.62
CA GLU A 159 8.16 6.36 -11.85
C GLU A 159 7.89 4.88 -11.58
N MET A 160 8.87 3.99 -11.85
CA MET A 160 8.78 2.56 -11.51
C MET A 160 8.83 2.36 -9.98
N ASP A 161 9.69 3.08 -9.28
CA ASP A 161 9.73 3.06 -7.82
C ASP A 161 8.41 3.55 -7.22
N ASP A 162 7.85 4.64 -7.74
CA ASP A 162 6.54 5.14 -7.34
C ASP A 162 5.43 4.12 -7.58
N LEU A 163 5.46 3.43 -8.74
CA LEU A 163 4.51 2.35 -9.00
C LEU A 163 4.60 1.27 -7.92
N HIS A 164 5.79 0.74 -7.67
CA HIS A 164 5.98 -0.29 -6.66
C HIS A 164 5.57 0.17 -5.25
N ASN A 165 5.79 1.44 -4.91
CA ASN A 165 5.44 1.97 -3.59
C ASN A 165 3.93 2.08 -3.36
N ARG A 166 3.14 2.32 -4.41
CA ARG A 166 1.67 2.51 -4.31
C ARG A 166 0.85 1.24 -4.41
N VAL A 167 1.46 0.10 -4.73
CA VAL A 167 0.81 -1.20 -4.93
C VAL A 167 1.20 -2.20 -3.85
N ASP A 168 0.45 -3.29 -3.70
CA ASP A 168 0.59 -4.19 -2.57
C ASP A 168 1.16 -5.56 -2.92
N CYS A 169 0.60 -6.28 -3.91
CA CYS A 169 0.96 -7.65 -4.24
C CYS A 169 1.18 -7.85 -5.74
N TYR A 170 2.33 -8.38 -6.12
CA TYR A 170 2.65 -8.70 -7.50
C TYR A 170 2.05 -10.05 -7.91
N VAL A 171 1.46 -10.10 -9.11
CA VAL A 171 0.88 -11.33 -9.66
C VAL A 171 1.57 -11.68 -10.98
N ASN A 172 2.24 -12.82 -11.01
CA ASN A 172 2.82 -13.42 -12.21
C ASN A 172 2.26 -14.82 -12.41
N PHE A 173 1.33 -14.95 -13.35
CA PHE A 173 0.68 -16.22 -13.72
C PHE A 173 1.19 -16.73 -15.07
N SER A 174 2.45 -16.41 -15.39
CA SER A 174 3.06 -16.82 -16.66
C SER A 174 3.26 -18.32 -16.75
N LYS A 175 3.08 -18.88 -17.93
CA LYS A 175 3.34 -20.29 -18.22
C LYS A 175 4.83 -20.64 -18.19
N SER A 176 5.69 -19.66 -18.43
CA SER A 176 7.14 -19.79 -18.33
C SER A 176 7.80 -18.42 -18.24
N GLU A 177 8.87 -18.32 -17.48
CA GLU A 177 9.75 -17.13 -17.39
C GLU A 177 11.20 -17.59 -17.35
N GLY A 178 12.10 -16.86 -18.05
CA GLY A 178 13.55 -17.04 -17.86
C GLY A 178 14.03 -16.46 -16.52
N VAL A 179 13.49 -15.31 -16.15
CA VAL A 179 13.80 -14.62 -14.88
C VAL A 179 12.51 -14.13 -14.19
N GLY A 180 11.59 -13.54 -14.95
CA GLY A 180 10.42 -12.87 -14.38
C GLY A 180 10.76 -11.50 -13.77
N MET A 181 11.43 -10.62 -14.54
CA MET A 181 11.98 -9.35 -14.06
C MET A 181 11.02 -8.54 -13.19
N GLY A 182 9.77 -8.35 -13.61
CA GLY A 182 8.81 -7.60 -12.80
C GLY A 182 8.51 -8.23 -11.43
N ALA A 183 8.55 -9.57 -11.34
CA ALA A 183 8.42 -10.27 -10.07
C ALA A 183 9.66 -10.09 -9.18
N VAL A 184 10.86 -10.14 -9.79
CA VAL A 184 12.12 -9.88 -9.08
C VAL A 184 12.18 -8.44 -8.57
N GLU A 185 11.78 -7.46 -9.37
CA GLU A 185 11.71 -6.06 -8.96
C GLU A 185 10.73 -5.83 -7.80
N ALA A 186 9.61 -6.55 -7.80
CA ALA A 186 8.67 -6.55 -6.68
C ALA A 186 9.28 -7.15 -5.42
N ALA A 187 9.95 -8.30 -5.54
CA ALA A 187 10.64 -8.95 -4.42
C ALA A 187 11.77 -8.09 -3.85
N MET A 188 12.52 -7.38 -4.70
CA MET A 188 13.54 -6.42 -4.25
C MET A 188 12.98 -5.29 -3.36
N ARG A 189 11.67 -5.06 -3.42
CA ARG A 189 10.95 -4.06 -2.61
C ARG A 189 10.07 -4.70 -1.54
N ASP A 190 10.38 -5.96 -1.18
CA ASP A 190 9.67 -6.73 -0.16
C ASP A 190 8.15 -6.84 -0.40
N LYS A 191 7.72 -6.79 -1.65
CA LYS A 191 6.31 -7.02 -1.97
C LYS A 191 5.99 -8.52 -1.95
N PRO A 192 4.82 -8.93 -1.46
CA PRO A 192 4.29 -10.26 -1.72
C PRO A 192 4.26 -10.54 -3.21
N VAL A 193 4.72 -11.73 -3.60
CA VAL A 193 4.81 -12.13 -5.01
C VAL A 193 4.14 -13.48 -5.20
N ILE A 194 3.14 -13.53 -6.07
CA ILE A 194 2.49 -14.77 -6.53
C ILE A 194 3.17 -15.14 -7.85
N ILE A 195 3.74 -16.35 -7.95
CA ILE A 195 4.45 -16.84 -9.14
C ILE A 195 4.08 -18.29 -9.49
N THR A 196 4.20 -18.62 -10.76
CA THR A 196 4.14 -20.01 -11.23
C THR A 196 5.42 -20.76 -10.88
N ASN A 197 5.31 -21.98 -10.39
CA ASN A 197 6.42 -22.89 -10.05
C ASN A 197 7.01 -23.55 -11.30
N TYR A 198 7.39 -22.74 -12.30
CA TYR A 198 8.00 -23.25 -13.53
C TYR A 198 8.92 -22.20 -14.16
N GLY A 199 9.99 -22.67 -14.82
CA GLY A 199 11.01 -21.84 -15.43
C GLY A 199 11.96 -21.24 -14.38
N GLY A 200 12.58 -20.10 -14.70
CA GLY A 200 13.61 -19.48 -13.87
C GLY A 200 13.07 -18.65 -12.70
N ALA A 201 11.84 -18.16 -12.72
CA ALA A 201 11.33 -17.27 -11.68
C ALA A 201 11.42 -17.86 -10.25
N PRO A 202 11.13 -19.16 -9.99
CA PRO A 202 11.28 -19.77 -8.67
C PRO A 202 12.72 -19.89 -8.17
N GLU A 203 13.70 -19.77 -9.06
CA GLU A 203 15.12 -19.71 -8.65
C GLU A 203 15.45 -18.38 -7.97
N TYR A 204 14.85 -17.30 -8.47
CA TYR A 204 15.07 -15.94 -7.96
C TYR A 204 14.23 -15.63 -6.73
N ILE A 205 13.02 -16.18 -6.64
CA ILE A 205 12.02 -15.77 -5.64
C ILE A 205 11.57 -16.96 -4.82
N LYS A 206 11.76 -16.88 -3.51
CA LYS A 206 11.20 -17.84 -2.54
C LYS A 206 9.99 -17.20 -1.88
N THR A 207 8.79 -17.73 -2.18
CA THR A 207 7.51 -17.22 -1.70
C THR A 207 6.57 -18.39 -1.35
N PRO A 208 5.73 -18.27 -0.31
CA PRO A 208 4.68 -19.24 -0.04
C PRO A 208 3.56 -19.21 -1.11
N TYR A 209 3.52 -18.18 -1.95
CA TYR A 209 2.53 -18.03 -3.02
C TYR A 209 3.05 -18.58 -4.36
N THR A 210 3.62 -19.79 -4.32
CA THR A 210 4.12 -20.49 -5.50
C THR A 210 3.04 -21.42 -6.05
N ILE A 211 2.58 -21.14 -7.26
CA ILE A 211 1.49 -21.85 -7.93
C ILE A 211 2.03 -23.10 -8.63
N ASP A 212 1.50 -24.25 -8.32
CA ASP A 212 1.80 -25.48 -9.03
C ASP A 212 1.35 -25.44 -10.48
N CYS A 213 2.01 -26.19 -11.35
CA CYS A 213 1.66 -26.25 -12.75
C CYS A 213 1.79 -27.67 -13.30
N GLU A 214 1.03 -27.95 -14.35
CA GLU A 214 1.17 -29.14 -15.17
C GLU A 214 1.94 -28.81 -16.45
N LEU A 215 2.74 -29.74 -16.95
CA LEU A 215 3.45 -29.55 -18.19
C LEU A 215 2.49 -29.75 -19.38
N GLN A 216 2.46 -28.77 -20.29
CA GLN A 216 1.60 -28.77 -21.46
C GLN A 216 2.40 -28.50 -22.72
N GLU A 217 2.18 -29.31 -23.76
CA GLU A 217 2.74 -29.06 -25.10
C GLU A 217 2.02 -27.90 -25.79
N LEU A 218 2.79 -27.11 -26.52
CA LEU A 218 2.26 -26.08 -27.39
C LEU A 218 1.55 -26.73 -28.59
N GLU A 219 0.31 -26.35 -28.79
CA GLU A 219 -0.49 -26.85 -29.92
C GLU A 219 -0.13 -26.16 -31.25
N ASN A 220 0.33 -24.91 -31.19
CA ASN A 220 0.63 -24.06 -32.32
C ASN A 220 1.97 -23.33 -32.15
N ASP A 221 2.55 -22.93 -33.28
CA ASP A 221 3.72 -22.06 -33.30
C ASP A 221 3.36 -20.66 -32.83
N ASP A 222 4.23 -20.08 -31.98
CA ASP A 222 4.16 -18.70 -31.55
C ASP A 222 5.57 -18.11 -31.48
N PHE A 223 5.91 -17.20 -32.37
CA PHE A 223 7.19 -16.53 -32.52
C PHE A 223 8.41 -17.48 -32.32
N LEU A 224 9.02 -17.51 -31.13
CA LEU A 224 10.15 -18.40 -30.82
C LEU A 224 9.72 -19.76 -30.25
N PHE A 225 8.47 -19.89 -29.86
CA PHE A 225 7.93 -21.13 -29.30
C PHE A 225 7.24 -21.94 -30.36
N LYS A 226 7.65 -23.18 -30.56
CA LYS A 226 7.17 -24.04 -31.63
C LYS A 226 6.25 -25.12 -31.09
N LYS A 227 5.30 -25.55 -31.90
CA LYS A 227 4.46 -26.70 -31.61
C LYS A 227 5.28 -27.87 -31.11
N GLY A 228 4.84 -28.53 -30.06
CA GLY A 228 5.52 -29.63 -29.38
C GLY A 228 6.54 -29.20 -28.32
N MET A 229 6.90 -27.91 -28.25
CA MET A 229 7.62 -27.40 -27.06
C MET A 229 6.72 -27.41 -25.83
N VAL A 230 7.30 -27.43 -24.66
CA VAL A 230 6.57 -27.59 -23.39
C VAL A 230 6.74 -26.37 -22.51
N TRP A 231 5.66 -25.96 -21.88
CA TRP A 231 5.66 -24.98 -20.78
C TRP A 231 4.75 -25.40 -19.63
N GLY A 232 4.73 -24.67 -18.53
CA GLY A 232 3.85 -24.96 -17.40
C GLY A 232 2.49 -24.30 -17.57
N GLU A 233 1.40 -25.05 -17.47
CA GLU A 233 0.05 -24.50 -17.29
C GLU A 233 -0.24 -24.38 -15.80
N PRO A 234 -0.28 -23.14 -15.24
CA PRO A 234 -0.41 -22.96 -13.81
C PRO A 234 -1.83 -23.20 -13.32
N ASN A 235 -1.95 -23.67 -12.07
CA ASN A 235 -3.21 -23.97 -11.43
C ASN A 235 -3.98 -22.67 -11.12
N PHE A 236 -5.13 -22.53 -11.75
CA PHE A 236 -5.95 -21.32 -11.61
C PHE A 236 -6.61 -21.18 -10.23
N ASP A 237 -7.01 -22.27 -9.61
CA ASP A 237 -7.68 -22.22 -8.32
C ASP A 237 -6.69 -21.78 -7.22
N GLN A 238 -5.43 -22.17 -7.30
CA GLN A 238 -4.37 -21.67 -6.43
C GLN A 238 -4.10 -20.17 -6.65
N LEU A 239 -4.16 -19.66 -7.89
CA LEU A 239 -4.07 -18.23 -8.13
C LEU A 239 -5.15 -17.48 -7.36
N LEU A 240 -6.40 -17.93 -7.48
CA LEU A 240 -7.54 -17.30 -6.81
C LEU A 240 -7.41 -17.39 -5.28
N GLU A 241 -7.02 -18.56 -4.76
CA GLU A 241 -6.77 -18.77 -3.34
C GLU A 241 -5.69 -17.82 -2.80
N PHE A 242 -4.54 -17.71 -3.48
CA PHE A 242 -3.45 -16.86 -3.04
C PHE A 242 -3.79 -15.37 -3.14
N MET A 243 -4.50 -14.95 -4.19
CA MET A 243 -5.01 -13.57 -4.27
C MET A 243 -5.97 -13.27 -3.12
N LYS A 244 -6.90 -14.20 -2.84
CA LYS A 244 -7.84 -14.03 -1.73
C LYS A 244 -7.13 -14.00 -0.38
N HIS A 245 -6.19 -14.93 -0.12
CA HIS A 245 -5.41 -14.96 1.11
C HIS A 245 -4.62 -13.67 1.32
N ALA A 246 -3.93 -13.18 0.28
CA ALA A 246 -3.17 -11.94 0.35
C ALA A 246 -4.06 -10.73 0.67
N TYR A 247 -5.25 -10.67 0.09
CA TYR A 247 -6.26 -9.65 0.36
C TYR A 247 -6.84 -9.74 1.77
N ASP A 248 -7.34 -10.90 2.18
CA ASP A 248 -8.01 -11.10 3.47
C ASP A 248 -7.07 -10.80 4.65
N ASN A 249 -5.80 -11.16 4.52
CA ASN A 249 -4.78 -10.93 5.54
C ASN A 249 -4.00 -9.61 5.36
N ARG A 250 -4.37 -8.79 4.38
CA ARG A 250 -3.70 -7.50 4.06
C ARG A 250 -2.18 -7.64 3.97
N VAL A 251 -1.69 -8.71 3.35
CA VAL A 251 -0.26 -8.99 3.24
C VAL A 251 0.38 -7.98 2.29
N ARG A 252 1.09 -7.00 2.84
CA ARG A 252 1.72 -5.88 2.10
C ARG A 252 3.25 -5.94 2.11
N TYR A 253 3.79 -6.87 2.88
CA TYR A 253 5.22 -7.04 3.06
C TYR A 253 5.56 -8.53 3.14
N MET A 254 6.69 -8.89 2.52
CA MET A 254 7.26 -10.23 2.59
C MET A 254 8.79 -10.12 2.51
N ASN A 255 9.50 -10.83 3.38
CA ASN A 255 10.96 -10.82 3.34
C ASN A 255 11.49 -11.56 2.10
N HIS A 256 12.32 -10.89 1.34
CA HIS A 256 12.99 -11.41 0.15
C HIS A 256 14.53 -11.27 0.21
N ASP A 257 15.13 -11.42 1.37
CA ASP A 257 16.58 -11.31 1.54
C ASP A 257 17.36 -12.27 0.63
N TYR A 258 16.80 -13.46 0.37
CA TYR A 258 17.36 -14.40 -0.60
C TYR A 258 17.48 -13.76 -2.00
N THR A 259 16.39 -13.19 -2.51
CA THR A 259 16.36 -12.50 -3.81
C THR A 259 17.34 -11.34 -3.84
N LYS A 260 17.33 -10.47 -2.83
CA LYS A 260 18.21 -9.31 -2.72
C LYS A 260 19.68 -9.71 -2.76
N LYS A 261 20.05 -10.78 -2.07
CA LYS A 261 21.40 -11.32 -2.08
C LYS A 261 21.76 -11.87 -3.46
N LEU A 262 20.87 -12.69 -4.05
CA LEU A 262 21.10 -13.35 -5.34
C LEU A 262 21.36 -12.35 -6.46
N VAL A 263 20.50 -11.30 -6.59
CA VAL A 263 20.60 -10.30 -7.67
C VAL A 263 21.47 -9.10 -7.30
N GLY A 264 22.10 -9.10 -6.13
CA GLY A 264 22.99 -8.02 -5.70
C GLY A 264 24.17 -7.86 -6.67
N ARG A 265 24.49 -6.61 -7.05
CA ARG A 265 25.52 -6.30 -8.05
C ARG A 265 26.85 -7.02 -7.80
N LYS A 266 27.27 -7.07 -6.53
CA LYS A 266 28.54 -7.74 -6.16
C LYS A 266 28.48 -9.24 -6.48
N ASN A 267 27.42 -9.90 -6.08
CA ASN A 267 27.24 -11.35 -6.29
C ASN A 267 27.21 -11.68 -7.79
N VAL A 268 26.40 -10.96 -8.57
CA VAL A 268 26.29 -11.16 -10.03
C VAL A 268 27.62 -10.92 -10.74
N LEU A 269 28.39 -9.90 -10.37
CA LEU A 269 29.69 -9.63 -10.95
C LEU A 269 30.72 -10.71 -10.59
N GLU A 270 30.72 -11.18 -9.34
CA GLU A 270 31.60 -12.27 -8.90
C GLU A 270 31.31 -13.56 -9.68
N GLU A 271 30.03 -13.93 -9.81
CA GLU A 271 29.61 -15.11 -10.59
C GLU A 271 30.02 -15.00 -12.06
N PHE A 272 29.83 -13.81 -12.67
CA PHE A 272 30.21 -13.58 -14.05
C PHE A 272 31.74 -13.68 -14.26
N VAL A 273 32.52 -13.05 -13.39
CA VAL A 273 33.98 -13.08 -13.47
C VAL A 273 34.49 -14.50 -13.27
N VAL A 274 33.98 -15.23 -12.27
CA VAL A 274 34.42 -16.59 -11.96
C VAL A 274 34.08 -17.59 -13.06
N ASN A 275 32.84 -17.53 -13.59
CA ASN A 275 32.30 -18.59 -14.44
C ASN A 275 32.41 -18.29 -15.95
N VAL A 276 32.40 -17.01 -16.34
CA VAL A 276 32.38 -16.61 -17.76
C VAL A 276 33.70 -16.04 -18.23
N VAL A 277 34.27 -15.11 -17.46
CA VAL A 277 35.57 -14.47 -17.84
C VAL A 277 36.73 -15.43 -17.54
N GLY A 278 36.61 -16.24 -16.51
CA GLY A 278 37.67 -17.10 -15.99
C GLY A 278 38.66 -16.31 -15.14
N LYS A 279 39.34 -17.00 -14.22
CA LYS A 279 40.57 -16.45 -13.63
C LYS A 279 41.63 -16.51 -14.74
N GLU A 280 42.30 -15.41 -15.03
CA GLU A 280 43.60 -15.49 -15.71
C GLU A 280 44.44 -16.52 -14.94
N ASN A 281 44.77 -17.65 -15.59
CA ASN A 281 45.72 -18.58 -15.01
C ASN A 281 47.03 -17.81 -14.90
N ASP A 282 47.45 -17.46 -13.69
CA ASP A 282 48.86 -17.20 -13.37
C ASP A 282 49.67 -18.46 -13.73
N LYS A 283 50.00 -18.59 -15.00
CA LYS A 283 51.10 -19.43 -15.41
C LYS A 283 52.39 -18.69 -15.03
N THR A 284 52.73 -18.77 -13.76
CA THR A 284 54.12 -18.58 -13.35
C THR A 284 54.89 -19.67 -14.06
N ASP A 285 55.67 -19.30 -15.04
CA ASP A 285 56.67 -20.14 -15.70
C ASP A 285 57.64 -20.66 -14.65
N GLU A 286 57.40 -21.86 -14.18
CA GLU A 286 58.43 -22.70 -13.56
C GLU A 286 59.29 -23.28 -14.69
N ASN A 287 60.21 -22.47 -15.24
CA ASN A 287 61.35 -22.95 -15.97
C ASN A 287 62.60 -22.28 -15.45
N GLY A 288 63.00 -22.68 -14.26
CA GLY A 288 64.36 -22.52 -13.76
C GLY A 288 65.27 -23.58 -14.38
N SER A 289 65.74 -23.32 -15.57
CA SER A 289 66.89 -24.11 -16.09
C SER A 289 68.21 -23.57 -15.52
N THR A 290 68.70 -24.30 -14.56
CA THR A 290 70.18 -24.29 -14.24
C THR A 290 71.01 -24.73 -15.45
N HIS A 291 71.89 -23.84 -15.93
CA HIS A 291 73.12 -24.23 -16.59
C HIS A 291 74.24 -23.22 -16.27
N GLN A 292 75.24 -23.78 -15.51
CA GLN A 292 76.62 -23.48 -15.34
C GLN A 292 77.03 -22.02 -15.07
#